data_0aea4a969b277fbc552069de491e4108
#
_entry.id   0aea4a969b277fbc552069de491e4108
#
_cell.length_a   1.000
_cell.length_b   1.000
_cell.length_c   1.000
_cell.angle_alpha   90.00
_cell.angle_beta   90.00
_cell.angle_gamma   90.00
#
_symmetry.space_group_name_H-M   'P 1'
#
loop_
_entity.id
_entity.type
_entity.pdbx_description
1 polymer ?
#
loop_
_entity_poly.entity_id
_entity_poly.type
_entity_poly.pdbx_seq_one_letter_code
_entity_poly.pdbx_strand_id
1 'polypeptide(L)'
;MSHAGLPRPQNHGSQLAETQQHNEQLHLSSEFDVEVTQGYVGEDVKGMEDISSTEVPDPYDFSRHDPKNRIEMQDRVRADRVARRRMPANKLQKYLNYVVPYGGLLSTGLNLASSSIGAGIIALPYAFNSSGLVMAIFYMIVVAYLTIYSYYLLGQAGTRTGLRNYEQIVRTLLGPGADYFLAFCMWFLSFGGEVSYVISAKDVLTAFLENADSTPAFLLGIWGQRLLTFIVWLVAMLPLCLPKEINSLRYFSCIAIVFIVYFVIAMVVHSVQNGLRADPRPEIRLFNTGNTAIAGLATFMFAFVSQLNAYESYGEMKSPTPLRLTLGASIAVGMVFVLYLFAGLFGYLDFGAAMTGSALRHYNPIEDKMMGVGYAGILFKLCVGYGLHMIPVRDAIYHCIRVDVHTLEWWKNACVCGLMALLSLVAGLFLPNVKVAFGLVGGFSGGFIGFIYPALMVMYAGSWSLSSVGWYHYLSTYLLLIVGVIGVVWGTASSIYGEI
;
A
#
# COMPACT_ATOMS: atom_id res chain seq x y z
N MET A 1 -61.79 -45.98 29.33
CA MET A 1 -61.05 -46.86 28.44
C MET A 1 -60.17 -45.97 27.59
N SER A 2 -58.95 -45.59 28.05
CA SER A 2 -57.71 -46.33 27.97
C SER A 2 -57.20 -46.44 26.52
N HIS A 3 -56.21 -45.61 26.14
CA HIS A 3 -54.94 -46.07 25.65
C HIS A 3 -53.92 -44.89 25.61
N ALA A 4 -52.97 -45.05 26.48
CA ALA A 4 -51.75 -44.23 26.56
C ALA A 4 -50.77 -44.56 25.38
N GLY A 5 -50.27 -43.57 24.66
CA GLY A 5 -49.20 -43.69 23.69
C GLY A 5 -47.88 -43.30 24.32
N LEU A 6 -46.92 -44.21 24.34
CA LEU A 6 -45.55 -44.05 24.84
C LEU A 6 -44.73 -43.08 23.95
N PRO A 7 -43.81 -42.27 24.51
CA PRO A 7 -42.94 -41.41 23.76
C PRO A 7 -41.80 -42.20 23.08
N ARG A 8 -41.47 -41.82 21.84
CA ARG A 8 -40.31 -42.35 21.08
C ARG A 8 -38.99 -41.90 21.73
N PRO A 9 -37.96 -42.72 21.75
CA PRO A 9 -36.64 -42.34 22.28
C PRO A 9 -35.96 -41.29 21.37
N GLN A 10 -35.52 -40.20 21.94
CA GLN A 10 -34.65 -39.20 21.32
C GLN A 10 -33.28 -39.79 21.04
N ASN A 11 -32.82 -39.53 19.85
CA ASN A 11 -31.55 -40.00 19.28
C ASN A 11 -30.37 -39.23 19.92
N HIS A 12 -29.85 -39.72 21.06
CA HIS A 12 -28.67 -39.15 21.74
C HIS A 12 -27.31 -39.47 21.06
N GLY A 13 -27.33 -40.20 19.92
CA GLY A 13 -26.09 -40.60 19.23
C GLY A 13 -25.47 -39.52 18.39
N SER A 14 -26.25 -38.57 17.85
CA SER A 14 -25.70 -37.52 16.94
C SER A 14 -24.97 -36.38 17.68
N GLN A 15 -25.46 -36.01 18.88
CA GLN A 15 -24.79 -34.95 19.67
C GLN A 15 -23.50 -35.40 20.31
N LEU A 16 -23.35 -36.67 20.65
CA LEU A 16 -22.09 -37.21 21.17
C LEU A 16 -21.01 -37.33 20.07
N ALA A 17 -21.41 -37.65 18.84
CA ALA A 17 -20.50 -37.73 17.71
C ALA A 17 -19.95 -36.34 17.29
N GLU A 18 -20.79 -35.31 17.27
CA GLU A 18 -20.36 -33.94 16.99
C GLU A 18 -19.46 -33.34 18.07
N THR A 19 -19.73 -33.66 19.35
CA THR A 19 -18.89 -33.22 20.47
C THR A 19 -17.54 -33.94 20.49
N GLN A 20 -17.49 -35.22 20.11
CA GLN A 20 -16.21 -35.95 19.96
C GLN A 20 -15.39 -35.44 18.79
N GLN A 21 -15.98 -35.17 17.62
CA GLN A 21 -15.25 -34.58 16.49
C GLN A 21 -14.74 -33.18 16.80
N HIS A 22 -15.49 -32.39 17.56
CA HIS A 22 -15.04 -31.05 17.96
C HIS A 22 -13.90 -31.09 18.99
N ASN A 23 -13.93 -32.03 19.93
CA ASN A 23 -12.86 -32.26 20.89
C ASN A 23 -11.61 -32.87 20.25
N GLU A 24 -11.73 -33.79 19.29
CA GLU A 24 -10.59 -34.30 18.52
C GLU A 24 -9.92 -33.22 17.66
N GLN A 25 -10.69 -32.29 17.06
CA GLN A 25 -10.11 -31.15 16.33
C GLN A 25 -9.43 -30.14 17.26
N LEU A 26 -9.92 -29.94 18.49
CA LEU A 26 -9.27 -29.10 19.49
C LEU A 26 -8.02 -29.77 20.08
N HIS A 27 -8.01 -31.09 20.26
CA HIS A 27 -6.84 -31.84 20.72
C HIS A 27 -5.74 -31.90 19.65
N LEU A 28 -6.09 -32.13 18.39
CA LEU A 28 -5.14 -32.09 17.27
C LEU A 28 -4.52 -30.70 17.07
N SER A 29 -5.27 -29.61 17.31
CA SER A 29 -4.72 -28.27 17.25
C SER A 29 -3.80 -27.93 18.43
N SER A 30 -4.05 -28.49 19.62
CA SER A 30 -3.19 -28.27 20.80
C SER A 30 -1.94 -29.15 20.78
N GLU A 31 -1.99 -30.37 20.26
CA GLU A 31 -0.81 -31.23 20.07
C GLU A 31 0.12 -30.68 18.99
N PHE A 32 -0.42 -30.12 17.90
CA PHE A 32 0.38 -29.48 16.86
C PHE A 32 1.11 -28.21 17.35
N ASP A 33 0.47 -27.43 18.26
CA ASP A 33 1.10 -26.25 18.87
C ASP A 33 2.15 -26.63 19.94
N VAL A 34 2.09 -27.81 20.56
CA VAL A 34 3.05 -28.29 21.57
C VAL A 34 4.23 -29.01 20.93
N GLU A 35 4.05 -29.81 19.87
CA GLU A 35 5.16 -30.45 19.17
C GLU A 35 6.07 -29.47 18.43
N VAL A 36 5.53 -28.38 17.88
CA VAL A 36 6.34 -27.33 17.24
C VAL A 36 7.16 -26.53 18.26
N THR A 37 6.74 -26.49 19.53
CA THR A 37 7.49 -25.78 20.58
C THR A 37 8.51 -26.65 21.33
N GLN A 38 8.38 -27.97 21.34
CA GLN A 38 9.34 -28.87 22.05
C GLN A 38 10.39 -29.50 21.14
N GLY A 39 10.19 -29.53 19.80
CA GLY A 39 11.14 -30.13 18.85
C GLY A 39 12.37 -29.30 18.50
N TYR A 40 12.49 -28.07 18.99
CA TYR A 40 13.55 -27.12 18.55
C TYR A 40 14.51 -26.67 19.66
N VAL A 41 14.59 -27.42 20.80
CA VAL A 41 15.58 -27.13 21.83
C VAL A 41 16.40 -28.41 22.07
N GLY A 42 17.36 -28.65 21.21
CA GLY A 42 18.47 -29.58 21.47
C GLY A 42 18.54 -30.79 20.55
N GLU A 43 19.05 -30.58 19.35
CA GLU A 43 19.89 -31.57 18.67
C GLU A 43 20.79 -30.90 17.63
N ASP A 44 22.04 -30.93 17.92
CA ASP A 44 23.26 -30.92 17.11
C ASP A 44 23.37 -30.08 15.84
N VAL A 45 24.12 -28.99 15.97
CA VAL A 45 24.75 -28.18 14.93
C VAL A 45 25.80 -28.95 14.09
N LYS A 46 25.81 -30.26 14.06
CA LYS A 46 26.80 -31.07 13.32
C LYS A 46 26.31 -31.66 11.99
N GLY A 47 25.10 -31.41 11.57
CA GLY A 47 24.54 -31.93 10.31
C GLY A 47 24.38 -30.90 9.18
N MET A 48 25.02 -29.73 9.24
CA MET A 48 24.74 -28.63 8.33
C MET A 48 25.74 -28.49 7.16
N GLU A 49 26.63 -29.48 6.96
CA GLU A 49 27.64 -29.43 5.88
C GLU A 49 27.24 -30.09 4.56
N ASP A 50 26.08 -30.78 4.45
CA ASP A 50 25.72 -31.51 3.24
C ASP A 50 24.48 -31.00 2.47
N ILE A 51 24.07 -29.74 2.69
CA ILE A 51 22.99 -29.10 1.88
C ILE A 51 23.56 -28.23 0.75
N SER A 52 24.80 -28.44 0.36
CA SER A 52 25.46 -27.66 -0.72
C SER A 52 25.15 -28.14 -2.14
N SER A 53 24.32 -29.15 -2.36
CA SER A 53 24.02 -29.68 -3.69
C SER A 53 22.55 -29.88 -4.02
N THR A 54 21.63 -29.39 -3.24
CA THR A 54 20.24 -29.25 -3.72
C THR A 54 20.16 -27.97 -4.52
N GLU A 55 20.12 -28.11 -5.84
CA GLU A 55 19.75 -27.03 -6.78
C GLU A 55 18.57 -26.29 -6.17
N VAL A 56 18.77 -25.01 -5.85
CA VAL A 56 17.68 -24.12 -5.47
C VAL A 56 16.75 -24.11 -6.70
N PRO A 57 15.52 -24.63 -6.59
CA PRO A 57 14.65 -24.72 -7.76
C PRO A 57 14.53 -23.33 -8.34
N ASP A 58 14.71 -23.20 -9.64
CA ASP A 58 14.50 -21.95 -10.36
C ASP A 58 13.11 -21.42 -9.98
N PRO A 59 13.01 -20.28 -9.29
CA PRO A 59 11.73 -19.71 -8.86
C PRO A 59 10.80 -19.42 -10.06
N TYR A 60 11.30 -19.53 -11.27
CA TYR A 60 10.59 -19.36 -12.53
C TYR A 60 10.26 -20.67 -13.27
N ASP A 61 10.72 -21.84 -12.80
CA ASP A 61 10.35 -23.15 -13.38
C ASP A 61 9.05 -23.67 -12.77
N PHE A 62 7.93 -23.23 -13.32
CA PHE A 62 6.58 -23.58 -12.88
C PHE A 62 6.11 -24.96 -13.38
N SER A 63 6.89 -25.63 -14.25
CA SER A 63 6.44 -26.85 -14.97
C SER A 63 6.54 -28.13 -14.14
N ARG A 64 7.35 -28.16 -13.07
CA ARG A 64 7.77 -29.41 -12.40
C ARG A 64 7.08 -29.74 -11.08
N HIS A 65 6.28 -28.85 -10.48
CA HIS A 65 5.71 -29.10 -9.15
C HIS A 65 4.19 -28.91 -9.08
N ASP A 66 3.52 -29.88 -8.45
CA ASP A 66 2.12 -29.80 -8.05
C ASP A 66 1.88 -28.54 -7.18
N PRO A 67 0.79 -27.78 -7.38
CA PRO A 67 0.45 -26.58 -6.59
C PRO A 67 0.53 -26.78 -5.06
N LYS A 68 0.22 -27.99 -4.55
CA LYS A 68 0.32 -28.30 -3.12
C LYS A 68 1.77 -28.32 -2.64
N ASN A 69 2.69 -28.93 -3.38
CA ASN A 69 4.11 -28.97 -3.02
C ASN A 69 4.76 -27.58 -3.06
N ARG A 70 4.28 -26.69 -3.95
CA ARG A 70 4.74 -25.29 -4.00
C ARG A 70 4.31 -24.51 -2.77
N ILE A 71 3.06 -24.69 -2.31
CA ILE A 71 2.54 -24.03 -1.10
C ILE A 71 3.37 -24.49 0.11
N GLU A 72 3.60 -25.78 0.27
CA GLU A 72 4.37 -26.30 1.41
C GLU A 72 5.81 -25.79 1.42
N MET A 73 6.49 -25.76 0.27
CA MET A 73 7.85 -25.27 0.16
C MET A 73 7.93 -23.77 0.46
N GLN A 74 7.03 -22.97 -0.08
CA GLN A 74 6.93 -21.54 0.21
C GLN A 74 6.54 -21.28 1.66
N ASP A 75 5.68 -22.12 2.25
CA ASP A 75 5.29 -22.00 3.65
C ASP A 75 6.43 -22.39 4.61
N ARG A 76 7.30 -23.36 4.27
CA ARG A 76 8.51 -23.67 5.06
C ARG A 76 9.50 -22.51 5.04
N VAL A 77 9.89 -22.01 3.88
CA VAL A 77 10.79 -20.84 3.75
C VAL A 77 10.24 -19.62 4.48
N ARG A 78 8.92 -19.46 4.46
CA ARG A 78 8.24 -18.39 5.17
C ARG A 78 8.22 -18.62 6.68
N ALA A 79 7.93 -19.84 7.15
CA ALA A 79 7.90 -20.16 8.58
C ALA A 79 9.24 -19.82 9.24
N ASP A 80 10.35 -20.13 8.58
CA ASP A 80 11.69 -19.77 9.03
C ASP A 80 11.93 -18.26 9.10
N ARG A 81 11.49 -17.51 8.07
CA ARG A 81 11.58 -16.03 8.07
C ARG A 81 10.74 -15.44 9.20
N VAL A 82 9.50 -15.92 9.36
CA VAL A 82 8.57 -15.46 10.40
C VAL A 82 9.08 -15.83 11.80
N ALA A 83 9.64 -17.01 11.98
CA ALA A 83 10.21 -17.44 13.24
C ALA A 83 11.41 -16.56 13.66
N ARG A 84 12.34 -16.28 12.73
CA ARG A 84 13.47 -15.36 12.98
C ARG A 84 13.02 -13.95 13.33
N ARG A 85 11.96 -13.45 12.68
CA ARG A 85 11.40 -12.09 12.91
C ARG A 85 10.58 -11.98 14.21
N ARG A 86 10.05 -13.08 14.75
CA ARG A 86 9.30 -13.11 16.01
C ARG A 86 10.18 -13.02 17.25
N MET A 87 11.46 -13.30 17.14
CA MET A 87 12.39 -13.19 18.28
C MET A 87 12.67 -11.71 18.57
N PRO A 88 12.18 -11.16 19.69
CA PRO A 88 12.39 -9.75 20.00
C PRO A 88 13.85 -9.52 20.41
N ALA A 89 14.57 -8.68 19.68
CA ALA A 89 15.94 -8.30 20.00
C ALA A 89 16.01 -7.36 21.23
N ASN A 90 14.94 -6.57 21.50
CA ASN A 90 14.92 -5.56 22.56
C ASN A 90 13.60 -5.56 23.36
N LYS A 91 13.64 -5.02 24.62
CA LYS A 91 12.46 -4.89 25.50
C LYS A 91 11.31 -4.07 24.85
N LEU A 92 11.65 -3.02 24.10
CA LEU A 92 10.69 -2.22 23.36
C LEU A 92 9.98 -3.03 22.28
N GLN A 93 10.73 -3.86 21.57
CA GLN A 93 10.19 -4.74 20.53
C GLN A 93 9.28 -5.83 21.13
N LYS A 94 9.58 -6.30 22.33
CA LYS A 94 8.73 -7.24 23.07
C LYS A 94 7.38 -6.59 23.42
N TYR A 95 7.39 -5.33 23.89
CA TYR A 95 6.17 -4.58 24.21
C TYR A 95 5.34 -4.29 22.95
N LEU A 96 5.98 -3.84 21.87
CA LEU A 96 5.30 -3.58 20.60
C LEU A 96 4.70 -4.86 19.99
N ASN A 97 5.39 -6.00 20.10
CA ASN A 97 4.86 -7.28 19.65
C ASN A 97 3.69 -7.79 20.52
N TYR A 98 3.59 -7.32 21.77
CA TYR A 98 2.44 -7.61 22.63
C TYR A 98 1.20 -6.81 22.18
N VAL A 99 1.37 -5.53 21.87
CA VAL A 99 0.27 -4.63 21.44
C VAL A 99 -0.14 -4.91 19.99
N VAL A 100 0.84 -5.10 19.09
CA VAL A 100 0.63 -5.36 17.66
C VAL A 100 1.40 -6.63 17.29
N PRO A 101 0.82 -7.82 17.48
CA PRO A 101 1.49 -9.08 17.22
C PRO A 101 1.83 -9.20 15.72
N TYR A 102 3.07 -9.65 15.45
CA TYR A 102 3.56 -9.85 14.09
C TYR A 102 2.68 -10.84 13.31
N GLY A 103 2.27 -10.45 12.10
CA GLY A 103 1.38 -11.26 11.25
C GLY A 103 -0.09 -11.28 11.70
N GLY A 104 -0.46 -10.46 12.71
CA GLY A 104 -1.85 -10.26 13.10
C GLY A 104 -2.60 -9.34 12.11
N LEU A 105 -3.94 -9.34 12.16
CA LEU A 105 -4.79 -8.51 11.29
C LEU A 105 -4.48 -7.01 11.43
N LEU A 106 -4.31 -6.53 12.67
CA LEU A 106 -3.97 -5.13 12.92
C LEU A 106 -2.59 -4.78 12.38
N SER A 107 -1.59 -5.66 12.55
CA SER A 107 -0.25 -5.45 11.98
C SER A 107 -0.28 -5.36 10.46
N THR A 108 -1.04 -6.25 9.81
CA THR A 108 -1.24 -6.22 8.36
C THR A 108 -1.95 -4.93 7.94
N GLY A 109 -3.02 -4.55 8.65
CA GLY A 109 -3.75 -3.30 8.39
C GLY A 109 -2.85 -2.07 8.50
N LEU A 110 -2.03 -1.96 9.54
CA LEU A 110 -1.09 -0.86 9.74
C LEU A 110 0.00 -0.83 8.66
N ASN A 111 0.53 -2.00 8.23
CA ASN A 111 1.51 -2.07 7.16
C ASN A 111 0.92 -1.59 5.83
N LEU A 112 -0.27 -2.06 5.48
CA LEU A 112 -0.96 -1.63 4.26
C LEU A 112 -1.36 -0.16 4.31
N ALA A 113 -1.83 0.35 5.46
CA ALA A 113 -2.12 1.76 5.65
C ALA A 113 -0.87 2.63 5.50
N SER A 114 0.25 2.24 6.11
CA SER A 114 1.53 2.95 5.97
C SER A 114 2.02 3.00 4.53
N SER A 115 1.76 1.95 3.76
CA SER A 115 2.08 1.86 2.34
C SER A 115 1.20 2.77 1.47
N SER A 116 -0.11 2.87 1.79
CA SER A 116 -1.05 3.76 1.09
C SER A 116 -0.82 5.23 1.43
N ILE A 117 -0.59 5.55 2.71
CA ILE A 117 -0.40 6.93 3.15
C ILE A 117 0.97 7.42 2.68
N GLY A 118 0.98 8.06 1.53
CA GLY A 118 2.17 8.65 0.92
C GLY A 118 1.99 10.15 0.64
N ALA A 119 2.65 10.63 -0.40
CA ALA A 119 2.49 12.00 -0.89
C ALA A 119 1.06 12.28 -1.39
N GLY A 120 0.25 11.25 -1.66
CA GLY A 120 -1.13 11.40 -2.10
C GLY A 120 -1.99 12.28 -1.20
N ILE A 121 -1.79 12.22 0.14
CA ILE A 121 -2.58 13.03 1.10
C ILE A 121 -2.46 14.54 0.85
N ILE A 122 -1.32 15.00 0.34
CA ILE A 122 -1.02 16.41 0.07
C ILE A 122 -1.81 16.94 -1.14
N ALA A 123 -2.13 16.05 -2.09
CA ALA A 123 -2.86 16.40 -3.30
C ALA A 123 -4.39 16.26 -3.16
N LEU A 124 -4.88 15.66 -2.06
CA LEU A 124 -6.32 15.43 -1.86
C LEU A 124 -7.15 16.73 -1.87
N PRO A 125 -6.75 17.83 -1.19
CA PRO A 125 -7.52 19.08 -1.27
C PRO A 125 -7.68 19.59 -2.70
N TYR A 126 -6.65 19.44 -3.54
CA TYR A 126 -6.74 19.73 -4.96
C TYR A 126 -7.68 18.75 -5.70
N ALA A 127 -7.67 17.46 -5.37
CA ALA A 127 -8.59 16.49 -5.95
C ALA A 127 -10.06 16.81 -5.60
N PHE A 128 -10.31 17.34 -4.38
CA PHE A 128 -11.63 17.87 -4.00
C PHE A 128 -12.02 19.11 -4.83
N ASN A 129 -11.09 20.02 -5.05
CA ASN A 129 -11.33 21.19 -5.91
C ASN A 129 -11.63 20.78 -7.36
N SER A 130 -10.84 19.86 -7.93
CA SER A 130 -10.99 19.43 -9.32
C SER A 130 -12.28 18.64 -9.57
N SER A 131 -12.72 17.81 -8.62
CA SER A 131 -13.94 17.00 -8.76
C SER A 131 -15.21 17.72 -8.28
N GLY A 132 -15.07 18.68 -7.38
CA GLY A 132 -16.16 19.22 -6.57
C GLY A 132 -16.43 18.37 -5.33
N LEU A 133 -16.93 19.00 -4.27
CA LEU A 133 -17.05 18.41 -2.93
C LEU A 133 -17.81 17.09 -2.91
N VAL A 134 -18.99 17.05 -3.50
CA VAL A 134 -19.88 15.87 -3.47
C VAL A 134 -19.29 14.74 -4.32
N MET A 135 -18.78 15.08 -5.53
CA MET A 135 -18.17 14.09 -6.42
C MET A 135 -16.88 13.52 -5.84
N ALA A 136 -16.08 14.33 -5.16
CA ALA A 136 -14.86 13.87 -4.48
C ALA A 136 -15.17 12.82 -3.40
N ILE A 137 -16.16 13.08 -2.55
CA ILE A 137 -16.60 12.12 -1.53
C ILE A 137 -17.13 10.84 -2.18
N PHE A 138 -17.94 10.97 -3.25
CA PHE A 138 -18.44 9.83 -4.00
C PHE A 138 -17.29 8.98 -4.59
N TYR A 139 -16.32 9.61 -5.25
CA TYR A 139 -15.14 8.92 -5.78
C TYR A 139 -14.34 8.22 -4.69
N MET A 140 -14.14 8.87 -3.54
CA MET A 140 -13.44 8.24 -2.41
C MET A 140 -14.15 7.00 -1.92
N ILE A 141 -15.48 7.01 -1.78
CA ILE A 141 -16.27 5.86 -1.34
C ILE A 141 -16.15 4.72 -2.35
N VAL A 142 -16.31 5.02 -3.65
CA VAL A 142 -16.21 4.02 -4.72
C VAL A 142 -14.81 3.42 -4.78
N VAL A 143 -13.77 4.24 -4.78
CA VAL A 143 -12.37 3.79 -4.85
C VAL A 143 -12.01 2.97 -3.61
N ALA A 144 -12.41 3.39 -2.40
CA ALA A 144 -12.18 2.65 -1.17
C ALA A 144 -12.86 1.27 -1.21
N TYR A 145 -14.13 1.20 -1.61
CA TYR A 145 -14.85 -0.06 -1.77
C TYR A 145 -14.15 -0.99 -2.79
N LEU A 146 -13.81 -0.46 -3.97
CA LEU A 146 -13.15 -1.22 -5.03
C LEU A 146 -11.74 -1.67 -4.61
N THR A 147 -11.02 -0.86 -3.84
CA THR A 147 -9.72 -1.22 -3.28
C THR A 147 -9.84 -2.42 -2.34
N ILE A 148 -10.79 -2.42 -1.40
CA ILE A 148 -11.04 -3.56 -0.51
C ILE A 148 -11.42 -4.80 -1.33
N TYR A 149 -12.29 -4.64 -2.31
CA TYR A 149 -12.72 -5.73 -3.19
C TYR A 149 -11.56 -6.29 -4.02
N SER A 150 -10.67 -5.44 -4.52
CA SER A 150 -9.44 -5.83 -5.20
C SER A 150 -8.56 -6.75 -4.34
N TYR A 151 -8.39 -6.44 -3.06
CA TYR A 151 -7.64 -7.32 -2.13
C TYR A 151 -8.30 -8.69 -1.95
N TYR A 152 -9.64 -8.74 -1.94
CA TYR A 152 -10.34 -10.02 -1.94
C TYR A 152 -10.02 -10.85 -3.18
N LEU A 153 -10.04 -10.23 -4.36
CA LEU A 153 -9.71 -10.91 -5.63
C LEU A 153 -8.25 -11.37 -5.67
N LEU A 154 -7.30 -10.54 -5.20
CA LEU A 154 -5.90 -10.92 -5.08
C LEU A 154 -5.71 -12.12 -4.15
N GLY A 155 -6.37 -12.13 -3.00
CA GLY A 155 -6.38 -13.27 -2.09
C GLY A 155 -6.92 -14.55 -2.72
N GLN A 156 -8.00 -14.45 -3.49
CA GLN A 156 -8.58 -15.56 -4.24
C GLN A 156 -7.62 -16.10 -5.32
N ALA A 157 -7.02 -15.21 -6.10
CA ALA A 157 -6.05 -15.58 -7.12
C ALA A 157 -4.82 -16.29 -6.51
N GLY A 158 -4.28 -15.75 -5.42
CA GLY A 158 -3.17 -16.36 -4.68
C GLY A 158 -3.50 -17.75 -4.13
N THR A 159 -4.73 -17.94 -3.61
CA THR A 159 -5.17 -19.25 -3.11
C THR A 159 -5.38 -20.27 -4.23
N ARG A 160 -5.97 -19.86 -5.36
CA ARG A 160 -6.22 -20.76 -6.49
C ARG A 160 -4.95 -21.19 -7.20
N THR A 161 -3.96 -20.32 -7.32
CA THR A 161 -2.68 -20.62 -7.98
C THR A 161 -1.65 -21.23 -7.04
N GLY A 162 -1.83 -21.08 -5.72
CA GLY A 162 -0.82 -21.45 -4.73
C GLY A 162 0.43 -20.57 -4.73
N LEU A 163 0.43 -19.48 -5.51
CA LEU A 163 1.54 -18.54 -5.63
C LEU A 163 1.34 -17.31 -4.72
N ARG A 164 2.43 -16.66 -4.38
CA ARG A 164 2.43 -15.51 -3.46
C ARG A 164 3.25 -14.33 -3.94
N ASN A 165 3.48 -14.26 -5.23
CA ASN A 165 4.13 -13.15 -5.89
C ASN A 165 3.20 -12.67 -7.02
N TYR A 166 3.02 -11.36 -7.13
CA TYR A 166 2.04 -10.77 -8.04
C TYR A 166 2.38 -11.09 -9.51
N GLU A 167 3.63 -10.89 -9.89
CA GLU A 167 4.12 -11.11 -11.25
C GLU A 167 4.01 -12.60 -11.64
N GLN A 168 4.33 -13.52 -10.71
CA GLN A 168 4.23 -14.95 -10.95
C GLN A 168 2.78 -15.40 -11.15
N ILE A 169 1.83 -14.85 -10.38
CA ILE A 169 0.41 -15.16 -10.53
C ILE A 169 -0.10 -14.65 -11.87
N VAL A 170 0.25 -13.40 -12.23
CA VAL A 170 -0.12 -12.82 -13.52
C VAL A 170 0.45 -13.64 -14.69
N ARG A 171 1.74 -14.03 -14.62
CA ARG A 171 2.35 -14.88 -15.62
C ARG A 171 1.63 -16.23 -15.77
N THR A 172 1.22 -16.83 -14.65
CA THR A 172 0.54 -18.14 -14.65
C THR A 172 -0.88 -18.05 -15.23
N LEU A 173 -1.62 -16.98 -14.92
CA LEU A 173 -3.02 -16.82 -15.31
C LEU A 173 -3.22 -16.14 -16.66
N LEU A 174 -2.42 -15.13 -16.97
CA LEU A 174 -2.57 -14.30 -18.17
C LEU A 174 -1.49 -14.57 -19.23
N GLY A 175 -0.53 -15.43 -18.92
CA GLY A 175 0.52 -15.85 -19.84
C GLY A 175 1.81 -15.04 -19.77
N PRO A 176 2.87 -15.52 -20.46
CA PRO A 176 4.17 -14.85 -20.51
C PRO A 176 4.05 -13.51 -21.25
N GLY A 177 4.65 -12.46 -20.68
CA GLY A 177 4.57 -11.09 -21.19
C GLY A 177 3.67 -10.20 -20.34
N ALA A 178 2.56 -10.70 -19.80
CA ALA A 178 1.70 -9.94 -18.91
C ALA A 178 2.40 -9.59 -17.58
N ASP A 179 3.28 -10.46 -17.10
CA ASP A 179 4.13 -10.24 -15.92
C ASP A 179 5.14 -9.12 -16.12
N TYR A 180 5.76 -9.00 -17.30
CA TYR A 180 6.67 -7.89 -17.60
C TYR A 180 5.94 -6.56 -17.69
N PHE A 181 4.73 -6.55 -18.26
CA PHE A 181 3.91 -5.33 -18.27
C PHE A 181 3.44 -4.94 -16.88
N LEU A 182 3.08 -5.91 -16.02
CA LEU A 182 2.79 -5.65 -14.61
C LEU A 182 4.03 -5.08 -13.90
N ALA A 183 5.21 -5.69 -14.07
CA ALA A 183 6.46 -5.20 -13.50
C ALA A 183 6.77 -3.76 -13.94
N PHE A 184 6.54 -3.44 -15.23
CA PHE A 184 6.63 -2.06 -15.71
C PHE A 184 5.65 -1.13 -15.02
N CYS A 185 4.38 -1.52 -14.85
CA CYS A 185 3.40 -0.72 -14.11
C CYS A 185 3.80 -0.51 -12.66
N MET A 186 4.32 -1.55 -11.97
CA MET A 186 4.80 -1.48 -10.59
C MET A 186 6.01 -0.54 -10.48
N TRP A 187 6.96 -0.67 -11.40
CA TRP A 187 8.11 0.23 -11.49
C TRP A 187 7.66 1.67 -11.71
N PHE A 188 6.77 1.92 -12.68
CA PHE A 188 6.31 3.27 -13.05
C PHE A 188 5.51 3.92 -11.91
N LEU A 189 4.65 3.17 -11.22
CA LEU A 189 3.90 3.64 -10.04
C LEU A 189 4.84 4.05 -8.91
N SER A 190 5.81 3.20 -8.59
CA SER A 190 6.70 3.42 -7.47
C SER A 190 7.74 4.49 -7.76
N PHE A 191 8.31 4.51 -8.97
CA PHE A 191 9.21 5.56 -9.42
C PHE A 191 8.51 6.93 -9.47
N GLY A 192 7.28 7.01 -9.99
CA GLY A 192 6.48 8.23 -9.96
C GLY A 192 6.12 8.68 -8.53
N GLY A 193 5.95 7.72 -7.62
CA GLY A 193 5.82 7.98 -6.18
C GLY A 193 7.08 8.63 -5.61
N GLU A 194 8.28 8.11 -5.92
CA GLU A 194 9.56 8.71 -5.51
C GLU A 194 9.74 10.13 -6.03
N VAL A 195 9.45 10.35 -7.31
CA VAL A 195 9.47 11.68 -7.92
C VAL A 195 8.54 12.64 -7.16
N SER A 196 7.35 12.18 -6.82
CA SER A 196 6.35 12.95 -6.06
C SER A 196 6.83 13.29 -4.65
N TYR A 197 7.57 12.38 -4.00
CA TYR A 197 8.16 12.66 -2.68
C TYR A 197 9.25 13.72 -2.74
N VAL A 198 10.08 13.74 -3.80
CA VAL A 198 11.08 14.79 -4.03
C VAL A 198 10.41 16.15 -4.25
N ILE A 199 9.37 16.21 -5.08
CA ILE A 199 8.62 17.45 -5.32
C ILE A 199 7.97 17.95 -4.03
N SER A 200 7.32 17.06 -3.27
CA SER A 200 6.66 17.41 -2.03
C SER A 200 7.65 17.85 -0.94
N ALA A 201 8.84 17.26 -0.88
CA ALA A 201 9.90 17.70 0.02
C ALA A 201 10.39 19.11 -0.35
N LYS A 202 10.54 19.40 -1.66
CA LYS A 202 10.83 20.76 -2.14
C LYS A 202 9.74 21.74 -1.70
N ASP A 203 8.45 21.38 -1.85
CA ASP A 203 7.33 22.24 -1.45
C ASP A 203 7.35 22.53 0.07
N VAL A 204 7.63 21.54 0.92
CA VAL A 204 7.81 21.74 2.37
C VAL A 204 8.94 22.74 2.66
N LEU A 205 10.11 22.53 2.05
CA LEU A 205 11.28 23.39 2.28
C LEU A 205 11.03 24.81 1.78
N THR A 206 10.40 24.94 0.61
CA THR A 206 10.04 26.23 0.03
C THR A 206 9.08 27.00 0.93
N ALA A 207 8.05 26.33 1.50
CA ALA A 207 7.11 26.97 2.41
C ALA A 207 7.77 27.55 3.65
N PHE A 208 8.79 26.88 4.21
CA PHE A 208 9.57 27.44 5.31
C PHE A 208 10.43 28.63 4.87
N LEU A 209 11.06 28.56 3.69
CA LEU A 209 11.95 29.61 3.20
C LEU A 209 11.20 30.89 2.83
N GLU A 210 10.05 30.77 2.18
CA GLU A 210 9.25 31.91 1.72
C GLU A 210 8.59 32.67 2.86
N ASN A 211 8.30 32.01 3.98
CA ASN A 211 7.64 32.62 5.14
C ASN A 211 8.62 33.04 6.25
N ALA A 212 9.93 32.81 6.12
CA ALA A 212 10.92 33.23 7.13
C ALA A 212 11.40 34.66 6.89
N ASP A 213 11.47 35.45 7.96
CA ASP A 213 11.74 36.91 7.91
C ASP A 213 13.13 37.30 7.36
N SER A 214 14.11 36.39 7.37
CA SER A 214 15.51 36.69 7.01
C SER A 214 16.15 35.64 6.12
N THR A 215 15.41 35.13 5.14
CA THR A 215 15.96 34.12 4.20
C THR A 215 16.89 34.77 3.18
N PRO A 216 18.14 34.27 3.00
CA PRO A 216 19.03 34.74 1.95
C PRO A 216 18.37 34.64 0.56
N ALA A 217 18.50 35.69 -0.27
CA ALA A 217 17.89 35.76 -1.60
C ALA A 217 18.30 34.57 -2.51
N PHE A 218 19.51 34.00 -2.32
CA PHE A 218 19.94 32.82 -3.03
C PHE A 218 19.04 31.59 -2.76
N LEU A 219 18.62 31.38 -1.49
CA LEU A 219 17.79 30.23 -1.10
C LEU A 219 16.34 30.37 -1.58
N LEU A 220 15.84 31.57 -1.79
CA LEU A 220 14.53 31.85 -2.41
C LEU A 220 14.56 31.57 -3.93
N GLY A 221 15.74 31.61 -4.54
CA GLY A 221 15.92 31.30 -5.96
C GLY A 221 15.77 29.80 -6.25
N ILE A 222 15.43 29.45 -7.50
CA ILE A 222 15.24 28.09 -7.99
C ILE A 222 16.45 27.17 -7.66
N TRP A 223 17.66 27.70 -7.80
CA TRP A 223 18.89 26.93 -7.54
C TRP A 223 19.11 26.65 -6.06
N GLY A 224 18.78 27.60 -5.18
CA GLY A 224 18.86 27.40 -3.72
C GLY A 224 17.86 26.37 -3.22
N GLN A 225 16.63 26.43 -3.70
CA GLN A 225 15.59 25.42 -3.40
C GLN A 225 16.01 24.02 -3.86
N ARG A 226 16.57 23.90 -5.09
CA ARG A 226 17.11 22.64 -5.61
C ARG A 226 18.26 22.11 -4.79
N LEU A 227 19.19 22.99 -4.39
CA LEU A 227 20.34 22.61 -3.56
C LEU A 227 19.88 22.08 -2.20
N LEU A 228 18.93 22.75 -1.54
CA LEU A 228 18.42 22.31 -0.25
C LEU A 228 17.69 20.98 -0.36
N THR A 229 16.87 20.80 -1.40
CA THR A 229 16.21 19.52 -1.70
C THR A 229 17.22 18.41 -1.95
N PHE A 230 18.31 18.69 -2.69
CA PHE A 230 19.41 17.75 -2.91
C PHE A 230 20.08 17.34 -1.60
N ILE A 231 20.33 18.27 -0.68
CA ILE A 231 20.92 17.98 0.64
C ILE A 231 20.00 17.07 1.45
N VAL A 232 18.70 17.35 1.53
CA VAL A 232 17.72 16.50 2.23
C VAL A 232 17.65 15.11 1.60
N TRP A 233 17.66 15.03 0.26
CA TRP A 233 17.68 13.77 -0.45
C TRP A 233 18.94 12.96 -0.13
N LEU A 234 20.12 13.59 -0.16
CA LEU A 234 21.41 12.93 0.07
C LEU A 234 21.54 12.42 1.51
N VAL A 235 21.09 13.21 2.49
CA VAL A 235 21.27 12.91 3.93
C VAL A 235 20.18 12.00 4.47
N ALA A 236 18.94 12.16 4.01
CA ALA A 236 17.78 11.46 4.59
C ALA A 236 17.18 10.40 3.64
N MET A 237 16.89 10.74 2.38
CA MET A 237 16.18 9.85 1.47
C MET A 237 17.06 8.71 0.95
N LEU A 238 18.27 9.05 0.44
CA LEU A 238 19.18 8.07 -0.15
C LEU A 238 19.60 6.96 0.82
N PRO A 239 19.98 7.23 2.09
CA PRO A 239 20.32 6.16 3.02
C PRO A 239 19.16 5.20 3.31
N LEU A 240 17.91 5.67 3.26
CA LEU A 240 16.72 4.85 3.47
C LEU A 240 16.37 3.95 2.28
N CYS A 241 16.99 4.18 1.10
CA CYS A 241 16.80 3.34 -0.09
C CYS A 241 17.71 2.10 -0.12
N LEU A 242 18.79 2.09 0.63
CA LEU A 242 19.81 1.04 0.58
C LEU A 242 19.40 -0.29 1.24
N PRO A 243 18.55 -0.32 2.28
CA PRO A 243 18.11 -1.56 2.91
C PRO A 243 17.40 -2.50 1.91
N LYS A 244 17.74 -3.79 1.97
CA LYS A 244 17.11 -4.82 1.14
C LYS A 244 15.69 -5.22 1.62
N GLU A 245 15.35 -4.95 2.87
CA GLU A 245 14.11 -5.41 3.50
C GLU A 245 13.26 -4.26 4.02
N ILE A 246 11.94 -4.33 3.79
CA ILE A 246 10.94 -3.39 4.32
C ILE A 246 10.96 -3.33 5.85
N ASN A 247 11.27 -4.44 6.50
CA ASN A 247 11.24 -4.55 7.96
C ASN A 247 12.21 -3.59 8.68
N SER A 248 13.29 -3.17 8.02
CA SER A 248 14.21 -2.16 8.57
C SER A 248 13.57 -0.78 8.71
N LEU A 249 12.56 -0.47 7.88
CA LEU A 249 11.82 0.81 7.90
C LEU A 249 10.55 0.79 8.77
N ARG A 250 10.17 -0.35 9.35
CA ARG A 250 8.92 -0.54 10.09
C ARG A 250 8.73 0.46 11.23
N TYR A 251 9.77 0.69 12.03
CA TYR A 251 9.67 1.64 13.16
C TYR A 251 9.52 3.08 12.70
N PHE A 252 10.26 3.45 11.67
CA PHE A 252 10.13 4.76 11.04
C PHE A 252 8.72 4.96 10.46
N SER A 253 8.15 3.92 9.87
CA SER A 253 6.78 3.94 9.31
C SER A 253 5.72 4.15 10.40
N CYS A 254 5.85 3.52 11.58
CA CYS A 254 4.93 3.74 12.70
C CYS A 254 4.97 5.19 13.19
N ILE A 255 6.17 5.77 13.35
CA ILE A 255 6.35 7.17 13.73
C ILE A 255 5.77 8.09 12.66
N ALA A 256 6.01 7.77 11.39
CA ALA A 256 5.49 8.54 10.26
C ALA A 256 3.95 8.60 10.22
N ILE A 257 3.26 7.51 10.58
CA ILE A 257 1.78 7.50 10.69
C ILE A 257 1.31 8.48 11.77
N VAL A 258 1.99 8.52 12.92
CA VAL A 258 1.64 9.47 14.01
C VAL A 258 1.77 10.90 13.52
N PHE A 259 2.82 11.24 12.77
CA PHE A 259 2.98 12.58 12.18
C PHE A 259 1.90 12.91 11.16
N ILE A 260 1.47 11.94 10.36
CA ILE A 260 0.36 12.15 9.41
C ILE A 260 -0.95 12.44 10.16
N VAL A 261 -1.26 11.66 11.19
CA VAL A 261 -2.46 11.91 12.02
C VAL A 261 -2.40 13.32 12.62
N TYR A 262 -1.24 13.71 13.16
CA TYR A 262 -1.03 15.05 13.68
C TYR A 262 -1.25 16.13 12.61
N PHE A 263 -0.68 15.95 11.41
CA PHE A 263 -0.84 16.89 10.30
C PHE A 263 -2.31 17.06 9.89
N VAL A 264 -3.07 15.95 9.81
CA VAL A 264 -4.51 16.01 9.49
C VAL A 264 -5.27 16.77 10.59
N ILE A 265 -4.95 16.53 11.86
CA ILE A 265 -5.54 17.28 12.99
C ILE A 265 -5.21 18.78 12.86
N ALA A 266 -3.95 19.12 12.53
CA ALA A 266 -3.54 20.50 12.32
C ALA A 266 -4.33 21.18 11.18
N MET A 267 -4.54 20.48 10.05
CA MET A 267 -5.39 20.98 8.97
C MET A 267 -6.84 21.23 9.42
N VAL A 268 -7.43 20.30 10.17
CA VAL A 268 -8.79 20.46 10.69
C VAL A 268 -8.89 21.66 11.63
N VAL A 269 -7.95 21.79 12.56
CA VAL A 269 -7.92 22.93 13.51
C VAL A 269 -7.76 24.24 12.77
N HIS A 270 -6.82 24.32 11.81
CA HIS A 270 -6.60 25.51 11.00
C HIS A 270 -7.87 25.89 10.22
N SER A 271 -8.54 24.93 9.58
CA SER A 271 -9.77 25.16 8.84
C SER A 271 -10.90 25.69 9.72
N VAL A 272 -11.08 25.13 10.92
CA VAL A 272 -12.10 25.61 11.87
C VAL A 272 -11.80 27.01 12.40
N GLN A 273 -10.53 27.36 12.55
CA GLN A 273 -10.11 28.66 13.09
C GLN A 273 -10.10 29.76 12.01
N ASN A 274 -9.64 29.44 10.81
CA ASN A 274 -9.39 30.41 9.73
C ASN A 274 -10.34 30.19 8.53
N GLY A 275 -10.32 29.03 7.86
CA GLY A 275 -11.01 28.80 6.60
C GLY A 275 -12.54 28.93 6.69
N LEU A 276 -13.17 28.27 7.66
CA LEU A 276 -14.62 28.32 7.86
C LEU A 276 -15.10 29.68 8.41
N ARG A 277 -14.21 30.49 8.99
CA ARG A 277 -14.47 31.82 9.54
C ARG A 277 -14.02 32.96 8.62
N ALA A 278 -13.41 32.61 7.48
CA ALA A 278 -12.96 33.61 6.51
C ALA A 278 -14.12 34.47 5.99
N ASP A 279 -13.87 35.77 5.79
CA ASP A 279 -14.81 36.69 5.15
C ASP A 279 -14.04 37.53 4.12
N PRO A 280 -14.31 37.37 2.80
CA PRO A 280 -15.30 36.45 2.20
C PRO A 280 -14.87 34.96 2.31
N ARG A 281 -15.87 34.08 2.40
CA ARG A 281 -15.63 32.64 2.40
C ARG A 281 -15.05 32.18 1.07
N PRO A 282 -14.14 31.16 1.05
CA PRO A 282 -13.67 30.56 -0.18
C PRO A 282 -14.81 29.98 -1.04
N GLU A 283 -14.71 30.10 -2.35
CA GLU A 283 -15.69 29.52 -3.28
C GLU A 283 -15.63 27.99 -3.24
N ILE A 284 -16.70 27.35 -2.79
CA ILE A 284 -16.83 25.89 -2.71
C ILE A 284 -17.76 25.42 -3.82
N ARG A 285 -17.23 24.59 -4.72
CA ARG A 285 -17.98 23.94 -5.80
C ARG A 285 -18.45 22.56 -5.34
N LEU A 286 -19.75 22.31 -5.36
CA LEU A 286 -20.33 21.02 -4.99
C LEU A 286 -20.09 19.98 -6.07
N PHE A 287 -20.22 20.35 -7.33
CA PHE A 287 -20.00 19.50 -8.50
C PHE A 287 -19.14 20.26 -9.50
N ASN A 288 -18.17 19.58 -10.07
CA ASN A 288 -17.43 20.07 -11.21
C ASN A 288 -17.72 19.18 -12.42
N THR A 289 -17.57 19.72 -13.63
CA THR A 289 -17.88 19.03 -14.89
C THR A 289 -16.67 19.01 -15.81
N GLY A 290 -16.68 18.09 -16.78
CA GLY A 290 -15.63 17.98 -17.77
C GLY A 290 -14.41 17.17 -17.32
N ASN A 291 -13.30 17.37 -18.03
CA ASN A 291 -12.09 16.59 -17.85
C ASN A 291 -11.43 16.74 -16.46
N THR A 292 -11.60 17.92 -15.85
CA THR A 292 -11.04 18.21 -14.51
C THR A 292 -11.66 17.33 -13.43
N ALA A 293 -12.97 17.05 -13.51
CA ALA A 293 -13.65 16.20 -12.56
C ALA A 293 -13.09 14.75 -12.56
N ILE A 294 -12.73 14.25 -13.74
CA ILE A 294 -12.15 12.90 -13.90
C ILE A 294 -10.68 12.86 -13.47
N ALA A 295 -9.95 13.95 -13.61
CA ALA A 295 -8.57 14.07 -13.12
C ALA A 295 -8.49 13.82 -11.58
N GLY A 296 -9.50 14.29 -10.84
CA GLY A 296 -9.62 14.00 -9.41
C GLY A 296 -9.70 12.49 -9.10
N LEU A 297 -10.46 11.71 -9.91
CA LEU A 297 -10.56 10.26 -9.75
C LEU A 297 -9.19 9.58 -9.85
N ALA A 298 -8.35 9.96 -10.81
CA ALA A 298 -6.99 9.40 -10.94
C ALA A 298 -6.12 9.68 -9.70
N THR A 299 -6.27 10.88 -9.10
CA THR A 299 -5.59 11.22 -7.84
C THR A 299 -6.06 10.35 -6.67
N PHE A 300 -7.38 10.09 -6.55
CA PHE A 300 -7.92 9.18 -5.54
C PHE A 300 -7.44 7.74 -5.78
N MET A 301 -7.40 7.26 -7.02
CA MET A 301 -6.87 5.94 -7.35
C MET A 301 -5.41 5.81 -6.92
N PHE A 302 -4.57 6.81 -7.18
CA PHE A 302 -3.19 6.85 -6.70
C PHE A 302 -3.11 6.80 -5.16
N ALA A 303 -3.91 7.62 -4.50
CA ALA A 303 -3.86 7.74 -3.05
C ALA A 303 -4.24 6.43 -2.31
N PHE A 304 -5.17 5.65 -2.86
CA PHE A 304 -5.62 4.39 -2.25
C PHE A 304 -4.84 3.15 -2.71
N VAL A 305 -4.01 3.26 -3.77
CA VAL A 305 -3.24 2.11 -4.28
C VAL A 305 -2.20 1.65 -3.25
N SER A 306 -2.38 0.43 -2.77
CA SER A 306 -1.43 -0.27 -1.89
C SER A 306 -1.26 -1.75 -2.27
N GLN A 307 -1.85 -2.16 -3.40
CA GLN A 307 -1.85 -3.54 -3.90
C GLN A 307 -0.45 -4.03 -4.27
N LEU A 308 0.51 -3.13 -4.52
CA LEU A 308 1.93 -3.47 -4.67
C LEU A 308 2.43 -4.38 -3.54
N ASN A 309 2.02 -4.08 -2.30
CA ASN A 309 2.46 -4.79 -1.09
C ASN A 309 1.44 -5.86 -0.62
N ALA A 310 0.43 -6.19 -1.46
CA ALA A 310 -0.63 -7.13 -1.11
C ALA A 310 -0.07 -8.52 -0.79
N TYR A 311 0.72 -9.08 -1.70
CA TYR A 311 1.25 -10.44 -1.55
C TYR A 311 2.38 -10.52 -0.54
N GLU A 312 3.16 -9.47 -0.36
CA GLU A 312 4.14 -9.42 0.71
C GLU A 312 3.45 -9.43 2.09
N SER A 313 2.44 -8.58 2.26
CA SER A 313 1.61 -8.58 3.47
C SER A 313 0.88 -9.90 3.68
N TYR A 314 0.36 -10.51 2.60
CA TYR A 314 -0.26 -11.84 2.62
C TYR A 314 0.74 -12.91 3.08
N GLY A 315 1.97 -12.83 2.58
CA GLY A 315 3.09 -13.67 3.00
C GLY A 315 3.46 -13.54 4.48
N GLU A 316 3.31 -12.38 5.10
CA GLU A 316 3.64 -12.13 6.51
C GLU A 316 2.54 -12.56 7.50
N MET A 317 1.32 -12.84 7.05
CA MET A 317 0.18 -13.19 7.91
C MET A 317 0.38 -14.53 8.62
N LYS A 318 -0.04 -14.65 9.88
CA LYS A 318 0.06 -15.89 10.68
C LYS A 318 -0.70 -17.05 10.03
N SER A 319 -1.84 -16.79 9.41
CA SER A 319 -2.66 -17.76 8.68
C SER A 319 -3.23 -17.06 7.45
N PRO A 320 -2.56 -17.16 6.28
CA PRO A 320 -2.96 -16.41 5.11
C PRO A 320 -4.21 -17.04 4.49
N THR A 321 -5.32 -16.33 4.59
CA THR A 321 -6.57 -16.65 3.89
C THR A 321 -7.07 -15.41 3.15
N PRO A 322 -7.81 -15.56 2.04
CA PRO A 322 -8.38 -14.42 1.31
C PRO A 322 -9.19 -13.49 2.21
N LEU A 323 -9.99 -14.07 3.10
CA LEU A 323 -10.80 -13.30 4.04
C LEU A 323 -9.95 -12.48 5.03
N ARG A 324 -8.87 -13.06 5.58
CA ARG A 324 -7.98 -12.32 6.48
C ARG A 324 -7.22 -11.21 5.77
N LEU A 325 -6.78 -11.42 4.52
CA LEU A 325 -6.19 -10.36 3.72
C LEU A 325 -7.20 -9.23 3.51
N THR A 326 -8.43 -9.56 3.14
CA THR A 326 -9.52 -8.59 2.95
C THR A 326 -9.84 -7.83 4.23
N LEU A 327 -9.91 -8.50 5.38
CA LEU A 327 -10.13 -7.85 6.68
C LEU A 327 -8.98 -6.91 7.06
N GLY A 328 -7.72 -7.34 6.86
CA GLY A 328 -6.55 -6.49 7.04
C GLY A 328 -6.58 -5.25 6.13
N ALA A 329 -6.92 -5.46 4.85
CA ALA A 329 -7.11 -4.38 3.89
C ALA A 329 -8.28 -3.46 4.27
N SER A 330 -9.39 -4.00 4.78
CA SER A 330 -10.53 -3.19 5.24
C SER A 330 -10.16 -2.28 6.41
N ILE A 331 -9.35 -2.77 7.35
CA ILE A 331 -8.81 -1.96 8.45
C ILE A 331 -7.90 -0.86 7.89
N ALA A 332 -6.99 -1.20 6.97
CA ALA A 332 -6.09 -0.24 6.35
C ALA A 332 -6.84 0.84 5.58
N VAL A 333 -7.70 0.43 4.65
CA VAL A 333 -8.48 1.34 3.79
C VAL A 333 -9.44 2.19 4.62
N GLY A 334 -10.04 1.63 5.68
CA GLY A 334 -10.90 2.38 6.61
C GLY A 334 -10.14 3.49 7.34
N MET A 335 -8.95 3.20 7.86
CA MET A 335 -8.10 4.22 8.50
C MET A 335 -7.64 5.29 7.51
N VAL A 336 -7.19 4.86 6.33
CA VAL A 336 -6.74 5.75 5.25
C VAL A 336 -7.89 6.63 4.76
N PHE A 337 -9.09 6.05 4.58
CA PHE A 337 -10.29 6.79 4.15
C PHE A 337 -10.64 7.91 5.11
N VAL A 338 -10.63 7.65 6.42
CA VAL A 338 -10.92 8.67 7.43
C VAL A 338 -9.89 9.82 7.36
N LEU A 339 -8.60 9.49 7.35
CA LEU A 339 -7.54 10.50 7.26
C LEU A 339 -7.62 11.32 5.97
N TYR A 340 -7.88 10.66 4.85
CA TYR A 340 -7.98 11.31 3.54
C TYR A 340 -9.23 12.16 3.40
N LEU A 341 -10.36 11.71 3.99
CA LEU A 341 -11.58 12.51 4.01
C LEU A 341 -11.37 13.81 4.78
N PHE A 342 -10.76 13.73 5.98
CA PHE A 342 -10.51 14.94 6.76
C PHE A 342 -9.48 15.84 6.09
N ALA A 343 -8.37 15.32 5.60
CA ALA A 343 -7.35 16.11 4.91
C ALA A 343 -7.91 16.78 3.63
N GLY A 344 -8.60 16.01 2.79
CA GLY A 344 -9.16 16.52 1.54
C GLY A 344 -10.27 17.54 1.77
N LEU A 345 -11.22 17.21 2.67
CA LEU A 345 -12.35 18.07 2.99
C LEU A 345 -11.91 19.40 3.61
N PHE A 346 -11.19 19.35 4.72
CA PHE A 346 -10.82 20.55 5.46
C PHE A 346 -9.77 21.39 4.73
N GLY A 347 -8.81 20.75 4.02
CA GLY A 347 -7.91 21.50 3.15
C GLY A 347 -8.63 22.18 1.98
N TYR A 348 -9.68 21.58 1.43
CA TYR A 348 -10.52 22.24 0.40
C TYR A 348 -11.39 23.35 1.01
N LEU A 349 -11.94 23.18 2.20
CA LEU A 349 -12.73 24.20 2.88
C LEU A 349 -11.90 25.44 3.27
N ASP A 350 -10.58 25.28 3.46
CA ASP A 350 -9.67 26.40 3.74
C ASP A 350 -9.47 27.34 2.55
N PHE A 351 -9.27 26.78 1.37
CA PHE A 351 -8.81 27.54 0.19
C PHE A 351 -9.78 27.50 -1.00
N GLY A 352 -10.75 26.60 -0.98
CA GLY A 352 -11.78 26.49 -2.03
C GLY A 352 -11.19 26.37 -3.44
N ALA A 353 -11.69 27.18 -4.36
CA ALA A 353 -11.26 27.21 -5.75
C ALA A 353 -9.80 27.68 -5.95
N ALA A 354 -9.19 28.33 -4.94
CA ALA A 354 -7.79 28.75 -4.99
C ALA A 354 -6.81 27.59 -4.76
N MET A 355 -7.29 26.40 -4.26
CA MET A 355 -6.45 25.25 -4.02
C MET A 355 -5.85 24.71 -5.33
N THR A 356 -4.52 24.73 -5.45
CA THR A 356 -3.77 24.29 -6.61
C THR A 356 -2.69 23.28 -6.23
N GLY A 357 -2.62 22.15 -6.93
CA GLY A 357 -1.54 21.16 -6.82
C GLY A 357 -1.33 20.62 -5.42
N SER A 358 -0.35 21.14 -4.69
CA SER A 358 0.04 20.69 -3.36
C SER A 358 -0.53 21.59 -2.25
N ALA A 359 -1.21 21.02 -1.27
CA ALA A 359 -1.70 21.74 -0.09
C ALA A 359 -0.57 22.43 0.69
N LEU A 360 0.65 21.91 0.62
CA LEU A 360 1.81 22.45 1.33
C LEU A 360 2.25 23.85 0.86
N ARG A 361 1.75 24.33 -0.28
CA ARG A 361 2.07 25.67 -0.78
C ARG A 361 1.13 26.76 -0.27
N HIS A 362 0.04 26.37 0.41
CA HIS A 362 -1.02 27.28 0.80
C HIS A 362 -1.00 27.66 2.28
N TYR A 363 -0.37 26.82 3.14
CA TYR A 363 -0.26 27.11 4.57
C TYR A 363 1.06 27.81 4.90
N ASN A 364 1.03 28.68 5.92
CA ASN A 364 2.23 29.33 6.46
C ASN A 364 2.74 28.56 7.69
N PRO A 365 3.83 27.76 7.57
CA PRO A 365 4.32 26.93 8.65
C PRO A 365 5.08 27.70 9.74
N ILE A 366 5.38 28.99 9.53
CA ILE A 366 6.09 29.84 10.51
C ILE A 366 5.10 30.55 11.41
N GLU A 367 4.06 31.12 10.84
CA GLU A 367 3.00 31.81 11.57
C GLU A 367 2.15 30.82 12.37
N ASP A 368 1.72 29.73 11.75
CA ASP A 368 1.03 28.63 12.41
C ASP A 368 2.03 27.57 12.88
N LYS A 369 2.40 27.64 14.15
CA LYS A 369 3.35 26.68 14.79
C LYS A 369 2.84 25.23 14.73
N MET A 370 1.52 25.04 14.77
CA MET A 370 0.94 23.69 14.70
C MET A 370 1.13 23.10 13.30
N MET A 371 0.92 23.91 12.25
CA MET A 371 1.23 23.53 10.88
C MET A 371 2.74 23.33 10.66
N GLY A 372 3.60 24.16 11.28
CA GLY A 372 5.05 24.02 11.19
C GLY A 372 5.55 22.66 11.68
N VAL A 373 5.05 22.20 12.84
CA VAL A 373 5.36 20.85 13.34
C VAL A 373 4.79 19.76 12.39
N GLY A 374 3.59 19.98 11.85
CA GLY A 374 2.99 19.11 10.85
C GLY A 374 3.85 18.96 9.58
N TYR A 375 4.41 20.07 9.07
CA TYR A 375 5.31 20.07 7.90
C TYR A 375 6.61 19.31 8.16
N ALA A 376 7.21 19.47 9.35
CA ALA A 376 8.38 18.67 9.73
C ALA A 376 8.04 17.17 9.77
N GLY A 377 6.86 16.83 10.29
CA GLY A 377 6.36 15.45 10.31
C GLY A 377 6.09 14.89 8.92
N ILE A 378 5.52 15.70 8.02
CA ILE A 378 5.33 15.34 6.61
C ILE A 378 6.68 15.09 5.93
N LEU A 379 7.68 15.98 6.12
CA LEU A 379 9.01 15.80 5.55
C LEU A 379 9.64 14.48 5.99
N PHE A 380 9.52 14.14 7.29
CA PHE A 380 9.97 12.86 7.81
C PHE A 380 9.24 11.69 7.12
N LYS A 381 7.91 11.77 6.98
CA LYS A 381 7.11 10.75 6.29
C LYS A 381 7.50 10.59 4.81
N LEU A 382 7.77 11.70 4.10
CA LEU A 382 8.22 11.67 2.71
C LEU A 382 9.57 10.94 2.57
N CYS A 383 10.53 11.18 3.47
CA CYS A 383 11.81 10.49 3.48
C CYS A 383 11.65 8.97 3.69
N VAL A 384 10.82 8.57 4.66
CA VAL A 384 10.54 7.15 4.93
C VAL A 384 9.78 6.51 3.76
N GLY A 385 8.78 7.20 3.22
CA GLY A 385 7.98 6.76 2.08
C GLY A 385 8.83 6.55 0.82
N TYR A 386 9.79 7.42 0.59
CA TYR A 386 10.74 7.32 -0.53
C TYR A 386 11.52 5.99 -0.49
N GLY A 387 12.07 5.62 0.68
CA GLY A 387 12.75 4.34 0.86
C GLY A 387 11.83 3.12 0.68
N LEU A 388 10.55 3.23 1.08
CA LEU A 388 9.57 2.15 0.88
C LEU A 388 9.20 1.95 -0.61
N HIS A 389 9.18 3.02 -1.41
CA HIS A 389 8.89 2.94 -2.84
C HIS A 389 10.08 2.43 -3.66
N MET A 390 11.32 2.61 -3.17
CA MET A 390 12.51 2.06 -3.81
C MET A 390 12.49 0.53 -3.89
N ILE A 391 11.82 -0.15 -2.95
CA ILE A 391 11.76 -1.61 -2.91
C ILE A 391 11.05 -2.17 -4.15
N PRO A 392 9.79 -1.81 -4.48
CA PRO A 392 9.16 -2.29 -5.70
C PRO A 392 9.79 -1.75 -6.99
N VAL A 393 10.44 -0.56 -6.98
CA VAL A 393 11.22 -0.08 -8.15
C VAL A 393 12.35 -1.05 -8.48
N ARG A 394 13.12 -1.42 -7.48
CA ARG A 394 14.23 -2.35 -7.60
C ARG A 394 13.77 -3.76 -7.97
N ASP A 395 12.74 -4.25 -7.28
CA ASP A 395 12.24 -5.62 -7.46
C ASP A 395 11.65 -5.84 -8.85
N ALA A 396 10.98 -4.83 -9.41
CA ALA A 396 10.50 -4.85 -10.80
C ALA A 396 11.67 -4.96 -11.82
N ILE A 397 12.77 -4.23 -11.59
CA ILE A 397 13.98 -4.34 -12.43
C ILE A 397 14.58 -5.76 -12.33
N TYR A 398 14.70 -6.29 -11.11
CA TYR A 398 15.25 -7.63 -10.89
C TYR A 398 14.36 -8.72 -11.45
N HIS A 399 13.04 -8.55 -11.41
CA HIS A 399 12.11 -9.45 -12.11
C HIS A 399 12.38 -9.49 -13.63
N CYS A 400 12.56 -8.32 -14.24
CA CYS A 400 12.84 -8.24 -15.70
C CYS A 400 14.15 -8.93 -16.09
N ILE A 401 15.20 -8.84 -15.28
CA ILE A 401 16.49 -9.50 -15.54
C ILE A 401 16.61 -10.89 -14.91
N ARG A 402 15.53 -11.39 -14.26
CA ARG A 402 15.46 -12.69 -13.60
C ARG A 402 16.54 -12.93 -12.55
N VAL A 403 16.83 -11.94 -11.73
CA VAL A 403 17.82 -12.01 -10.66
C VAL A 403 17.14 -11.96 -9.31
N ASP A 404 17.50 -12.84 -8.38
CA ASP A 404 16.99 -12.80 -7.00
C ASP A 404 17.76 -11.76 -6.19
N VAL A 405 17.02 -10.85 -5.54
CA VAL A 405 17.57 -9.81 -4.63
C VAL A 405 18.41 -10.40 -3.51
N HIS A 406 18.06 -11.59 -3.01
CA HIS A 406 18.73 -12.20 -1.86
C HIS A 406 20.11 -12.75 -2.21
N THR A 407 20.33 -13.14 -3.47
CA THR A 407 21.62 -13.65 -3.97
C THR A 407 22.59 -12.55 -4.39
N LEU A 408 22.08 -11.32 -4.60
CA LEU A 408 22.91 -10.19 -5.01
C LEU A 408 23.83 -9.70 -3.88
N GLU A 409 25.06 -9.32 -4.27
CA GLU A 409 25.99 -8.62 -3.39
C GLU A 409 25.42 -7.24 -3.00
N TRP A 410 25.71 -6.79 -1.77
CA TRP A 410 25.19 -5.53 -1.26
C TRP A 410 25.50 -4.32 -2.15
N TRP A 411 26.73 -4.23 -2.68
CA TRP A 411 27.15 -3.10 -3.49
C TRP A 411 26.43 -3.03 -4.85
N LYS A 412 26.12 -4.19 -5.47
CA LYS A 412 25.34 -4.23 -6.72
C LYS A 412 23.92 -3.70 -6.51
N ASN A 413 23.28 -4.11 -5.41
CA ASN A 413 22.00 -3.57 -5.01
C ASN A 413 22.07 -2.07 -4.72
N ALA A 414 23.12 -1.60 -4.03
CA ALA A 414 23.31 -0.19 -3.72
C ALA A 414 23.50 0.66 -5.01
N CYS A 415 24.21 0.14 -6.01
CA CYS A 415 24.36 0.81 -7.31
C CYS A 415 23.01 0.96 -8.05
N VAL A 416 22.20 -0.09 -8.09
CA VAL A 416 20.87 -0.03 -8.75
C VAL A 416 19.95 0.94 -8.01
N CYS A 417 19.85 0.84 -6.68
CA CYS A 417 19.06 1.76 -5.88
C CYS A 417 19.56 3.21 -6.00
N GLY A 418 20.88 3.42 -5.96
CA GLY A 418 21.49 4.75 -6.11
C GLY A 418 21.23 5.38 -7.48
N LEU A 419 21.30 4.58 -8.55
CA LEU A 419 20.96 5.04 -9.90
C LEU A 419 19.50 5.45 -10.03
N MET A 420 18.57 4.60 -9.55
CA MET A 420 17.14 4.90 -9.58
C MET A 420 16.80 6.11 -8.72
N ALA A 421 17.38 6.21 -7.52
CA ALA A 421 17.24 7.36 -6.65
C ALA A 421 17.75 8.67 -7.28
N LEU A 422 18.86 8.61 -8.01
CA LEU A 422 19.37 9.77 -8.73
C LEU A 422 18.44 10.19 -9.87
N LEU A 423 17.92 9.22 -10.63
CA LEU A 423 16.97 9.50 -11.70
C LEU A 423 15.67 10.12 -11.18
N SER A 424 15.12 9.60 -10.07
CA SER A 424 13.91 10.15 -9.45
C SER A 424 14.15 11.54 -8.83
N LEU A 425 15.34 11.80 -8.28
CA LEU A 425 15.76 13.15 -7.85
C LEU A 425 15.77 14.13 -9.01
N VAL A 426 16.47 13.78 -10.10
CA VAL A 426 16.56 14.65 -11.29
C VAL A 426 15.16 14.93 -11.82
N ALA A 427 14.32 13.91 -12.00
CA ALA A 427 12.95 14.10 -12.45
C ALA A 427 12.16 15.02 -11.49
N GLY A 428 12.25 14.82 -10.17
CA GLY A 428 11.54 15.62 -9.16
C GLY A 428 12.01 17.07 -9.06
N LEU A 429 13.29 17.36 -9.34
CA LEU A 429 13.81 18.73 -9.35
C LEU A 429 13.36 19.54 -10.59
N PHE A 430 13.09 18.88 -11.72
CA PHE A 430 12.72 19.54 -12.97
C PHE A 430 11.23 19.53 -13.24
N LEU A 431 10.44 18.61 -12.67
CA LEU A 431 8.99 18.63 -12.81
C LEU A 431 8.36 19.73 -11.95
N PRO A 432 7.45 20.55 -12.54
CA PRO A 432 6.90 21.72 -11.86
C PRO A 432 5.82 21.38 -10.83
N ASN A 433 5.02 20.33 -11.07
CA ASN A 433 3.82 20.04 -10.30
C ASN A 433 3.68 18.56 -9.93
N VAL A 434 3.36 18.31 -8.66
CA VAL A 434 3.10 16.97 -8.13
C VAL A 434 1.80 16.37 -8.68
N LYS A 435 0.80 17.21 -9.06
CA LYS A 435 -0.49 16.75 -9.59
C LYS A 435 -0.37 15.94 -10.88
N VAL A 436 0.57 16.34 -11.77
CA VAL A 436 0.84 15.61 -13.04
C VAL A 436 1.37 14.20 -12.74
N ALA A 437 2.32 14.12 -11.82
CA ALA A 437 2.87 12.83 -11.42
C ALA A 437 1.76 11.92 -10.84
N PHE A 438 0.93 12.41 -9.93
CA PHE A 438 -0.14 11.61 -9.33
C PHE A 438 -1.22 11.21 -10.33
N GLY A 439 -1.65 12.13 -11.18
CA GLY A 439 -2.68 11.85 -12.17
C GLY A 439 -2.22 10.85 -13.23
N LEU A 440 -1.02 11.07 -13.79
CA LEU A 440 -0.45 10.17 -14.79
C LEU A 440 -0.16 8.78 -14.22
N VAL A 441 0.58 8.73 -13.12
CA VAL A 441 1.03 7.47 -12.51
C VAL A 441 -0.14 6.74 -11.86
N GLY A 442 -1.03 7.45 -11.18
CA GLY A 442 -2.21 6.89 -10.52
C GLY A 442 -3.27 6.41 -11.51
N GLY A 443 -3.56 7.21 -12.53
CA GLY A 443 -4.50 6.83 -13.59
C GLY A 443 -4.01 5.60 -14.34
N PHE A 444 -2.81 5.66 -14.89
CA PHE A 444 -2.25 4.56 -15.68
C PHE A 444 -1.91 3.35 -14.82
N SER A 445 -0.85 3.41 -14.02
CA SER A 445 -0.35 2.23 -13.31
C SER A 445 -1.25 1.82 -12.15
N GLY A 446 -1.82 2.77 -11.42
CA GLY A 446 -2.78 2.49 -10.35
C GLY A 446 -4.04 1.80 -10.89
N GLY A 447 -4.52 2.20 -12.08
CA GLY A 447 -5.62 1.55 -12.76
C GLY A 447 -5.33 0.09 -13.12
N PHE A 448 -4.15 -0.20 -13.66
CA PHE A 448 -3.75 -1.58 -13.95
C PHE A 448 -3.55 -2.41 -12.69
N ILE A 449 -2.71 -1.96 -11.76
CA ILE A 449 -2.30 -2.73 -10.58
C ILE A 449 -3.46 -2.92 -9.60
N GLY A 450 -4.20 -1.85 -9.33
CA GLY A 450 -5.25 -1.86 -8.32
C GLY A 450 -6.58 -2.43 -8.79
N PHE A 451 -6.88 -2.33 -10.08
CA PHE A 451 -8.24 -2.57 -10.59
C PHE A 451 -8.28 -3.60 -11.73
N ILE A 452 -7.53 -3.40 -12.81
CA ILE A 452 -7.63 -4.25 -14.01
C ILE A 452 -7.05 -5.64 -13.75
N TYR A 453 -5.81 -5.73 -13.27
CA TYR A 453 -5.17 -7.02 -13.04
C TYR A 453 -5.90 -7.88 -12.01
N PRO A 454 -6.35 -7.39 -10.84
CA PRO A 454 -7.11 -8.20 -9.90
C PRO A 454 -8.39 -8.77 -10.50
N ALA A 455 -9.11 -7.99 -11.33
CA ALA A 455 -10.30 -8.45 -12.04
C ALA A 455 -9.96 -9.55 -13.05
N LEU A 456 -8.98 -9.33 -13.93
CA LEU A 456 -8.56 -10.30 -14.94
C LEU A 456 -8.05 -11.58 -14.31
N MET A 457 -7.24 -11.51 -13.26
CA MET A 457 -6.69 -12.69 -12.59
C MET A 457 -7.78 -13.65 -12.11
N VAL A 458 -8.85 -13.15 -11.51
CA VAL A 458 -9.95 -14.02 -11.05
C VAL A 458 -10.80 -14.51 -12.20
N MET A 459 -11.03 -13.70 -13.23
CA MET A 459 -11.74 -14.12 -14.44
C MET A 459 -11.01 -15.25 -15.17
N TYR A 460 -9.68 -15.20 -15.23
CA TYR A 460 -8.83 -16.23 -15.86
C TYR A 460 -8.46 -17.39 -14.95
N ALA A 461 -8.67 -17.28 -13.64
CA ALA A 461 -8.41 -18.37 -12.69
C ALA A 461 -9.37 -19.56 -12.81
N GLY A 462 -10.33 -19.52 -13.71
CA GLY A 462 -11.25 -20.59 -14.09
C GLY A 462 -12.68 -20.39 -13.56
N SER A 463 -13.63 -21.02 -14.31
CA SER A 463 -15.06 -21.08 -13.97
C SER A 463 -15.75 -19.72 -13.75
N TRP A 464 -15.39 -18.70 -14.54
CA TRP A 464 -16.01 -17.39 -14.44
C TRP A 464 -17.35 -17.37 -15.17
N SER A 465 -18.45 -17.50 -14.40
CA SER A 465 -19.82 -17.34 -14.90
C SER A 465 -20.70 -16.78 -13.81
N LEU A 466 -21.81 -16.14 -14.21
CA LEU A 466 -22.76 -15.55 -13.26
C LEU A 466 -23.32 -16.62 -12.30
N SER A 467 -23.54 -17.84 -12.79
CA SER A 467 -24.04 -18.96 -11.98
C SER A 467 -23.02 -19.49 -10.97
N SER A 468 -21.72 -19.43 -11.28
CA SER A 468 -20.66 -19.98 -10.42
C SER A 468 -20.18 -19.01 -9.34
N VAL A 469 -20.11 -17.70 -9.65
CA VAL A 469 -19.58 -16.69 -8.73
C VAL A 469 -20.64 -15.86 -8.03
N GLY A 470 -21.90 -15.92 -8.51
CA GLY A 470 -23.02 -15.12 -8.00
C GLY A 470 -23.02 -13.68 -8.53
N TRP A 471 -24.21 -13.06 -8.53
CA TRP A 471 -24.45 -11.75 -9.14
C TRP A 471 -23.62 -10.62 -8.52
N TYR A 472 -23.40 -10.66 -7.20
CA TYR A 472 -22.66 -9.62 -6.47
C TYR A 472 -21.18 -9.58 -6.90
N HIS A 473 -20.50 -10.72 -6.88
CA HIS A 473 -19.10 -10.81 -7.31
C HIS A 473 -18.93 -10.52 -8.80
N TYR A 474 -19.88 -11.00 -9.62
CA TYR A 474 -19.89 -10.73 -11.05
C TYR A 474 -19.97 -9.22 -11.33
N LEU A 475 -20.95 -8.52 -10.74
CA LEU A 475 -21.14 -7.07 -10.92
C LEU A 475 -19.94 -6.28 -10.36
N SER A 476 -19.48 -6.59 -9.15
CA SER A 476 -18.38 -5.87 -8.51
C SER A 476 -17.07 -6.01 -9.27
N THR A 477 -16.80 -7.19 -9.87
CA THR A 477 -15.59 -7.40 -10.68
C THR A 477 -15.64 -6.62 -11.99
N TYR A 478 -16.79 -6.58 -12.67
CA TYR A 478 -16.93 -5.74 -13.87
C TYR A 478 -16.89 -4.26 -13.53
N LEU A 479 -17.49 -3.82 -12.41
CA LEU A 479 -17.37 -2.44 -11.94
C LEU A 479 -15.91 -2.07 -11.67
N LEU A 480 -15.15 -2.96 -11.02
CA LEU A 480 -13.73 -2.78 -10.78
C LEU A 480 -12.97 -2.61 -12.12
N LEU A 481 -13.24 -3.48 -13.09
CA LEU A 481 -12.61 -3.43 -14.41
C LEU A 481 -12.94 -2.12 -15.15
N ILE A 482 -14.22 -1.71 -15.18
CA ILE A 482 -14.69 -0.51 -15.84
C ILE A 482 -14.06 0.75 -15.22
N VAL A 483 -14.06 0.86 -13.88
CA VAL A 483 -13.45 1.99 -13.20
C VAL A 483 -11.94 2.00 -13.43
N GLY A 484 -11.29 0.83 -13.46
CA GLY A 484 -9.88 0.73 -13.83
C GLY A 484 -9.59 1.23 -15.23
N VAL A 485 -10.39 0.84 -16.24
CA VAL A 485 -10.25 1.32 -17.62
C VAL A 485 -10.51 2.83 -17.74
N ILE A 486 -11.53 3.35 -17.05
CA ILE A 486 -11.79 4.79 -16.97
C ILE A 486 -10.59 5.52 -16.40
N GLY A 487 -10.02 5.04 -15.28
CA GLY A 487 -8.82 5.61 -14.69
C GLY A 487 -7.63 5.62 -15.63
N VAL A 488 -7.39 4.51 -16.33
CA VAL A 488 -6.27 4.39 -17.29
C VAL A 488 -6.45 5.33 -18.47
N VAL A 489 -7.62 5.38 -19.10
CA VAL A 489 -7.83 6.15 -20.34
C VAL A 489 -8.03 7.63 -20.04
N TRP A 490 -9.08 7.94 -19.29
CA TRP A 490 -9.44 9.35 -19.05
C TRP A 490 -8.62 10.00 -17.95
N GLY A 491 -8.26 9.26 -16.88
CA GLY A 491 -7.42 9.79 -15.82
C GLY A 491 -6.04 10.18 -16.34
N THR A 492 -5.44 9.33 -17.18
CA THR A 492 -4.15 9.62 -17.83
C THR A 492 -4.27 10.76 -18.83
N ALA A 493 -5.29 10.73 -19.71
CA ALA A 493 -5.51 11.77 -20.70
C ALA A 493 -5.75 13.14 -20.05
N SER A 494 -6.63 13.23 -19.04
CA SER A 494 -6.93 14.50 -18.36
C SER A 494 -5.73 15.07 -17.60
N SER A 495 -4.82 14.22 -17.13
CA SER A 495 -3.58 14.68 -16.48
C SER A 495 -2.58 15.26 -17.46
N ILE A 496 -2.57 14.79 -18.71
CA ILE A 496 -1.74 15.32 -19.79
C ILE A 496 -2.35 16.62 -20.34
N TYR A 497 -3.65 16.60 -20.70
CA TYR A 497 -4.31 17.77 -21.26
C TYR A 497 -4.55 18.92 -20.28
N GLY A 498 -4.57 18.65 -18.98
CA GLY A 498 -4.72 19.68 -17.95
C GLY A 498 -3.48 20.57 -17.75
N GLU A 499 -2.38 20.27 -18.45
CA GLU A 499 -1.12 21.05 -18.44
C GLU A 499 -0.84 21.77 -19.79
N ILE A 500 -1.57 21.41 -20.84
CA ILE A 500 -1.57 22.11 -22.13
C ILE A 500 -2.65 23.21 -22.12
#